data_339baf6fd8978ecc49e199698fa4b463
#
_entry.id   339baf6fd8978ecc49e199698fa4b463
#
_cell.length_a   1.000
_cell.length_b   1.000
_cell.length_c   1.000
_cell.angle_alpha   90.00
_cell.angle_beta   90.00
_cell.angle_gamma   90.00
#
_symmetry.space_group_name_H-M   'P 1'
#
loop_
_entity.id
_entity.type
_entity.pdbx_description
1 polymer ?
#
loop_
_entity_poly.entity_id
_entity_poly.type
_entity_poly.pdbx_seq_one_letter_code
_entity_poly.pdbx_strand_id
1 'polypeptide(L)'
;MPCIFKVGDDLRQDALALQVIQIFQEIFNENNLQLYTYPYQTISTISRTYKDLGGYIEVVKDTDSRDQIGKTYETNLYDYYICSFGQENSNKFRNARKNLIISLAAYGIISYILQIKDRHNGNILIDKDGHLIHIDFGFIFDISPGGNMKFEKAAFKLTKEMIQIMEGTESEAYATFVDLTVRAFLACRDYMNNLLDPVYLMFSSGLDCFRENSIKHFVERFKLDLNEEDAANYMRGLIKTAADNWRTKGYDLIQKIQNNISY
;
A
#
# COMPACT_ATOMS: atom_id res chain seq x y z
N MET A 1 3.08 -20.63 -14.53
CA MET A 1 2.95 -19.30 -13.89
C MET A 1 4.13 -18.46 -14.38
N PRO A 2 3.92 -17.27 -14.97
CA PRO A 2 5.04 -16.41 -15.35
C PRO A 2 5.71 -15.88 -14.09
N CYS A 3 7.03 -15.76 -14.11
CA CYS A 3 7.82 -15.26 -12.99
C CYS A 3 9.00 -14.42 -13.48
N ILE A 4 9.44 -13.52 -12.60
CA ILE A 4 10.66 -12.74 -12.76
C ILE A 4 11.73 -13.41 -11.91
N PHE A 5 12.90 -13.65 -12.50
CA PHE A 5 14.07 -14.12 -11.78
C PHE A 5 14.98 -12.92 -11.47
N LYS A 6 15.25 -12.70 -10.19
CA LYS A 6 16.18 -11.67 -9.73
C LYS A 6 17.49 -12.29 -9.28
N VAL A 7 18.60 -11.68 -9.66
CA VAL A 7 19.98 -12.07 -9.29
C VAL A 7 20.60 -10.91 -8.52
N GLY A 8 21.27 -11.22 -7.40
CA GLY A 8 21.89 -10.21 -6.55
C GLY A 8 20.92 -9.46 -5.61
N ASP A 9 19.65 -9.87 -5.57
CA ASP A 9 18.62 -9.27 -4.71
C ASP A 9 18.21 -10.24 -3.58
N ASP A 10 18.17 -9.76 -2.36
CA ASP A 10 17.64 -10.50 -1.21
C ASP A 10 16.12 -10.41 -1.15
N LEU A 11 15.43 -11.46 -1.60
CA LEU A 11 13.96 -11.51 -1.61
C LEU A 11 13.33 -11.93 -0.27
N ARG A 12 14.12 -12.17 0.78
CA ARG A 12 13.58 -12.60 2.08
C ARG A 12 12.71 -11.52 2.71
N GLN A 13 13.02 -10.24 2.46
CA GLN A 13 12.23 -9.12 2.94
C GLN A 13 10.87 -9.04 2.25
N ASP A 14 10.84 -9.20 0.91
CA ASP A 14 9.58 -9.29 0.16
C ASP A 14 8.77 -10.51 0.59
N ALA A 15 9.40 -11.67 0.79
CA ALA A 15 8.74 -12.87 1.27
C ALA A 15 8.10 -12.67 2.66
N LEU A 16 8.79 -12.00 3.59
CA LEU A 16 8.24 -11.65 4.88
C LEU A 16 7.03 -10.71 4.75
N ALA A 17 7.15 -9.65 3.96
CA ALA A 17 6.05 -8.72 3.75
C ALA A 17 4.81 -9.41 3.17
N LEU A 18 5.00 -10.27 2.16
CA LEU A 18 3.91 -11.01 1.52
C LEU A 18 3.27 -12.05 2.45
N GLN A 19 4.06 -12.71 3.30
CA GLN A 19 3.54 -13.59 4.34
C GLN A 19 2.66 -12.82 5.34
N VAL A 20 3.11 -11.66 5.78
CA VAL A 20 2.31 -10.81 6.68
C VAL A 20 1.05 -10.28 5.98
N ILE A 21 1.13 -9.92 4.68
CA ILE A 21 -0.04 -9.52 3.87
C ILE A 21 -1.07 -10.65 3.79
N GLN A 22 -0.64 -11.90 3.70
CA GLN A 22 -1.55 -13.05 3.74
C GLN A 22 -2.26 -13.16 5.09
N ILE A 23 -1.58 -12.92 6.21
CA ILE A 23 -2.22 -12.90 7.54
C ILE A 23 -3.24 -11.75 7.62
N PHE A 24 -2.94 -10.57 7.08
CA PHE A 24 -3.95 -9.50 6.96
C PHE A 24 -5.21 -9.96 6.21
N GLN A 25 -5.04 -10.66 5.09
CA GLN A 25 -6.18 -11.19 4.34
C GLN A 25 -7.02 -12.18 5.17
N GLU A 26 -6.36 -13.04 5.94
CA GLU A 26 -7.05 -13.98 6.86
C GLU A 26 -7.82 -13.21 7.94
N ILE A 27 -7.21 -12.21 8.58
CA ILE A 27 -7.86 -11.34 9.57
C ILE A 27 -9.08 -10.64 8.98
N PHE A 28 -8.97 -10.09 7.77
CA PHE A 28 -10.08 -9.42 7.10
C PHE A 28 -11.23 -10.38 6.82
N ASN A 29 -10.94 -11.61 6.38
CA ASN A 29 -11.93 -12.65 6.14
C ASN A 29 -12.65 -13.09 7.43
N GLU A 30 -11.91 -13.35 8.50
CA GLU A 30 -12.44 -13.74 9.81
C GLU A 30 -13.38 -12.66 10.40
N ASN A 31 -13.08 -11.38 10.13
CA ASN A 31 -13.90 -10.25 10.57
C ASN A 31 -14.99 -9.85 9.55
N ASN A 32 -15.26 -10.67 8.52
CA ASN A 32 -16.24 -10.39 7.46
C ASN A 32 -16.01 -9.04 6.75
N LEU A 33 -14.77 -8.58 6.66
CA LEU A 33 -14.38 -7.43 5.90
C LEU A 33 -14.06 -7.87 4.47
N GLN A 34 -14.90 -7.48 3.53
CA GLN A 34 -14.69 -7.79 2.10
C GLN A 34 -13.60 -6.89 1.52
N LEU A 35 -12.37 -7.04 2.03
CA LEU A 35 -11.20 -6.32 1.57
C LEU A 35 -10.38 -7.19 0.62
N TYR A 36 -9.65 -6.53 -0.30
CA TYR A 36 -8.88 -7.21 -1.32
C TYR A 36 -7.38 -6.96 -1.15
N THR A 37 -6.62 -8.07 -1.16
CA THR A 37 -5.16 -8.07 -1.25
C THR A 37 -4.70 -9.12 -2.26
N TYR A 38 -3.51 -8.96 -2.81
CA TYR A 38 -2.90 -9.95 -3.70
C TYR A 38 -1.49 -10.28 -3.20
N PRO A 39 -1.35 -11.22 -2.24
CA PRO A 39 -0.05 -11.71 -1.75
C PRO A 39 0.56 -12.66 -2.79
N TYR A 40 1.24 -12.08 -3.79
CA TYR A 40 1.91 -12.86 -4.84
C TYR A 40 3.06 -13.71 -4.28
N GLN A 41 3.40 -14.79 -4.99
CA GLN A 41 4.39 -15.75 -4.52
C GLN A 41 5.81 -15.26 -4.78
N THR A 42 6.69 -15.49 -3.80
CA THR A 42 8.13 -15.30 -3.92
C THR A 42 8.90 -16.51 -3.39
N ILE A 43 10.04 -16.80 -3.98
CA ILE A 43 10.94 -17.84 -3.54
C ILE A 43 12.35 -17.27 -3.49
N SER A 44 12.88 -17.09 -2.27
CA SER A 44 14.29 -16.73 -2.10
C SER A 44 15.19 -17.93 -2.35
N THR A 45 16.33 -17.69 -2.98
CA THR A 45 17.35 -18.70 -3.24
C THR A 45 18.75 -18.10 -3.12
N ILE A 46 19.73 -18.97 -2.98
CA ILE A 46 21.14 -18.59 -2.99
C ILE A 46 21.88 -19.41 -4.05
N SER A 47 22.69 -18.75 -4.85
CA SER A 47 23.57 -19.43 -5.80
C SER A 47 24.64 -20.20 -5.06
N ARG A 48 24.73 -21.51 -5.30
CA ARG A 48 25.77 -22.35 -4.71
C ARG A 48 27.17 -21.99 -5.20
N THR A 49 27.27 -21.52 -6.44
CA THR A 49 28.54 -21.20 -7.09
C THR A 49 29.08 -19.84 -6.71
N TYR A 50 28.23 -18.83 -6.77
CA TYR A 50 28.64 -17.42 -6.56
C TYR A 50 28.30 -16.90 -5.17
N LYS A 51 27.54 -17.67 -4.38
CA LYS A 51 26.98 -17.26 -3.07
C LYS A 51 26.11 -16.00 -3.14
N ASP A 52 25.64 -15.66 -4.32
CA ASP A 52 24.76 -14.52 -4.52
C ASP A 52 23.32 -14.86 -4.12
N LEU A 53 22.66 -13.94 -3.47
CA LEU A 53 21.23 -14.01 -3.18
C LEU A 53 20.43 -13.74 -4.47
N GLY A 54 19.23 -14.29 -4.52
CA GLY A 54 18.32 -14.08 -5.64
C GLY A 54 17.03 -14.81 -5.40
N GLY A 55 16.21 -14.92 -6.45
CA GLY A 55 14.98 -15.70 -6.35
C GLY A 55 13.98 -15.41 -7.45
N TYR A 56 12.80 -15.95 -7.27
CA TYR A 56 11.68 -15.84 -8.19
C TYR A 56 10.56 -15.02 -7.57
N ILE A 57 9.97 -14.16 -8.39
CA ILE A 57 8.79 -13.37 -8.05
C ILE A 57 7.70 -13.72 -9.05
N GLU A 58 6.51 -14.07 -8.57
CA GLU A 58 5.33 -14.23 -9.42
C GLU A 58 5.00 -12.93 -10.14
N VAL A 59 4.69 -13.03 -11.44
CA VAL A 59 4.16 -11.88 -12.20
C VAL A 59 2.67 -11.76 -11.92
N VAL A 60 2.25 -10.63 -11.36
CA VAL A 60 0.83 -10.30 -11.19
C VAL A 60 0.24 -10.06 -12.57
N LYS A 61 -0.65 -10.96 -13.02
CA LYS A 61 -1.20 -10.95 -14.37
C LYS A 61 -2.29 -9.90 -14.54
N ASP A 62 -2.52 -9.51 -15.79
CA ASP A 62 -3.61 -8.62 -16.18
C ASP A 62 -3.60 -7.30 -15.40
N THR A 63 -2.42 -6.73 -15.23
CA THR A 63 -2.20 -5.48 -14.50
C THR A 63 -1.33 -4.51 -15.27
N ASP A 64 -1.59 -3.22 -15.09
CA ASP A 64 -0.71 -2.13 -15.52
C ASP A 64 -0.23 -1.36 -14.29
N SER A 65 1.06 -0.98 -14.26
CA SER A 65 1.53 -0.07 -13.22
C SER A 65 1.02 1.36 -13.48
N ARG A 66 0.86 2.14 -12.40
CA ARG A 66 0.50 3.55 -12.53
C ARG A 66 1.47 4.35 -13.42
N ASP A 67 2.76 3.97 -13.40
CA ASP A 67 3.78 4.55 -14.28
C ASP A 67 3.54 4.18 -15.74
N GLN A 68 3.21 2.92 -15.99
CA GLN A 68 2.89 2.42 -17.34
C GLN A 68 1.60 3.05 -17.87
N ILE A 69 0.57 3.17 -17.04
CA ILE A 69 -0.67 3.89 -17.40
C ILE A 69 -0.35 5.31 -17.87
N GLY A 70 0.47 6.06 -17.11
CA GLY A 70 0.87 7.41 -17.48
C GLY A 70 1.66 7.49 -18.78
N LYS A 71 2.56 6.53 -19.02
CA LYS A 71 3.45 6.51 -20.23
C LYS A 71 2.77 5.97 -21.48
N THR A 72 2.00 4.89 -21.33
CA THR A 72 1.41 4.19 -22.49
C THR A 72 0.13 4.85 -22.96
N TYR A 73 -0.71 5.29 -22.04
CA TYR A 73 -2.01 5.88 -22.36
C TYR A 73 -2.00 7.42 -22.29
N GLU A 74 -0.85 8.02 -21.92
CA GLU A 74 -0.70 9.47 -21.74
C GLU A 74 -1.81 10.11 -20.87
N THR A 75 -2.24 9.38 -19.83
CA THR A 75 -3.43 9.72 -19.05
C THR A 75 -3.18 9.59 -17.54
N ASN A 76 -4.03 10.22 -16.74
CA ASN A 76 -4.06 10.05 -15.29
C ASN A 76 -4.93 8.83 -14.90
N LEU A 77 -4.92 8.45 -13.61
CA LEU A 77 -5.64 7.27 -13.15
C LEU A 77 -7.16 7.38 -13.32
N TYR A 78 -7.73 8.55 -13.10
CA TYR A 78 -9.17 8.76 -13.24
C TYR A 78 -9.62 8.58 -14.70
N ASP A 79 -8.94 9.21 -15.64
CA ASP A 79 -9.26 9.07 -17.06
C ASP A 79 -9.02 7.64 -17.57
N TYR A 80 -8.00 6.96 -17.05
CA TYR A 80 -7.80 5.53 -17.31
C TYR A 80 -9.02 4.70 -16.85
N TYR A 81 -9.59 5.00 -15.67
CA TYR A 81 -10.81 4.33 -15.20
C TYR A 81 -12.00 4.60 -16.11
N ILE A 82 -12.18 5.84 -16.58
CA ILE A 82 -13.24 6.17 -17.55
C ILE A 82 -13.05 5.39 -18.86
N CYS A 83 -11.83 5.33 -19.38
CA CYS A 83 -11.54 4.62 -20.64
C CYS A 83 -11.72 3.10 -20.51
N SER A 84 -11.27 2.50 -19.39
CA SER A 84 -11.26 1.05 -19.20
C SER A 84 -12.59 0.49 -18.69
N PHE A 85 -13.29 1.24 -17.84
CA PHE A 85 -14.50 0.78 -17.17
C PHE A 85 -15.77 1.53 -17.59
N GLY A 86 -15.65 2.54 -18.46
CA GLY A 86 -16.76 3.34 -18.96
C GLY A 86 -17.11 4.52 -18.06
N GLN A 87 -18.21 5.20 -18.37
CA GLN A 87 -18.64 6.40 -17.66
C GLN A 87 -19.02 6.09 -16.19
N GLU A 88 -18.93 7.06 -15.30
CA GLU A 88 -19.17 6.93 -13.85
C GLU A 88 -20.50 6.30 -13.47
N ASN A 89 -21.53 6.53 -14.30
CA ASN A 89 -22.87 5.96 -14.08
C ASN A 89 -23.01 4.51 -14.57
N SER A 90 -22.02 3.94 -15.25
CA SER A 90 -22.05 2.55 -15.72
C SER A 90 -21.83 1.57 -14.56
N ASN A 91 -22.44 0.38 -14.67
CA ASN A 91 -22.25 -0.68 -13.68
C ASN A 91 -20.78 -1.13 -13.61
N LYS A 92 -20.08 -1.14 -14.76
CA LYS A 92 -18.69 -1.54 -14.83
C LYS A 92 -17.78 -0.56 -14.06
N PHE A 93 -18.00 0.75 -14.22
CA PHE A 93 -17.25 1.76 -13.46
C PHE A 93 -17.55 1.70 -11.96
N ARG A 94 -18.81 1.55 -11.57
CA ARG A 94 -19.19 1.40 -10.15
C ARG A 94 -18.52 0.18 -9.50
N ASN A 95 -18.44 -0.94 -10.21
CA ASN A 95 -17.74 -2.13 -9.72
C ASN A 95 -16.22 -1.87 -9.60
N ALA A 96 -15.59 -1.26 -10.59
CA ALA A 96 -14.17 -0.91 -10.53
C ALA A 96 -13.88 0.09 -9.39
N ARG A 97 -14.75 1.09 -9.16
CA ARG A 97 -14.67 1.99 -8.00
C ARG A 97 -14.75 1.22 -6.68
N LYS A 98 -15.69 0.29 -6.55
CA LYS A 98 -15.79 -0.57 -5.37
C LYS A 98 -14.50 -1.38 -5.17
N ASN A 99 -13.96 -1.94 -6.23
CA ASN A 99 -12.72 -2.72 -6.21
C ASN A 99 -11.51 -1.86 -5.80
N LEU A 100 -11.43 -0.61 -6.28
CA LEU A 100 -10.45 0.35 -5.81
C LEU A 100 -10.59 0.59 -4.30
N ILE A 101 -11.81 0.85 -3.82
CA ILE A 101 -12.08 1.15 -2.40
C ILE A 101 -11.63 0.02 -1.50
N ILE A 102 -12.03 -1.22 -1.80
CA ILE A 102 -11.71 -2.38 -0.93
C ILE A 102 -10.23 -2.74 -0.94
N SER A 103 -9.53 -2.54 -2.05
CA SER A 103 -8.09 -2.75 -2.13
C SER A 103 -7.31 -1.59 -1.50
N LEU A 104 -7.73 -0.35 -1.73
CA LEU A 104 -7.08 0.83 -1.16
C LEU A 104 -7.19 0.87 0.37
N ALA A 105 -8.35 0.48 0.93
CA ALA A 105 -8.54 0.35 2.37
C ALA A 105 -7.60 -0.72 2.97
N ALA A 106 -7.50 -1.90 2.33
CA ALA A 106 -6.60 -2.97 2.75
C ALA A 106 -5.13 -2.51 2.72
N TYR A 107 -4.66 -2.04 1.57
CA TYR A 107 -3.26 -1.62 1.43
C TYR A 107 -2.93 -0.35 2.22
N GLY A 108 -3.92 0.49 2.54
CA GLY A 108 -3.77 1.62 3.46
C GLY A 108 -3.35 1.16 4.86
N ILE A 109 -4.06 0.18 5.44
CA ILE A 109 -3.73 -0.38 6.76
C ILE A 109 -2.42 -1.17 6.73
N ILE A 110 -2.21 -1.99 5.70
CA ILE A 110 -0.97 -2.74 5.52
C ILE A 110 0.23 -1.78 5.45
N SER A 111 0.12 -0.71 4.65
CA SER A 111 1.18 0.29 4.53
C SER A 111 1.45 1.02 5.84
N TYR A 112 0.41 1.34 6.60
CA TYR A 112 0.54 1.96 7.91
C TYR A 112 1.24 1.05 8.91
N ILE A 113 0.82 -0.21 9.04
CA ILE A 113 1.36 -1.15 10.03
C ILE A 113 2.78 -1.61 9.68
N LEU A 114 3.04 -1.98 8.41
CA LEU A 114 4.36 -2.41 7.95
C LEU A 114 5.30 -1.24 7.62
N GLN A 115 4.82 0.01 7.69
CA GLN A 115 5.59 1.19 7.26
C GLN A 115 6.13 1.06 5.84
N ILE A 116 5.28 0.64 4.91
CA ILE A 116 5.68 0.51 3.51
C ILE A 116 5.93 1.90 2.94
N LYS A 117 7.16 2.11 2.46
CA LYS A 117 7.63 3.37 1.86
C LYS A 117 7.91 3.19 0.37
N ASP A 118 8.37 4.26 -0.27
CA ASP A 118 8.72 4.25 -1.70
C ASP A 118 7.54 3.85 -2.61
N ARG A 119 6.34 4.35 -2.29
CA ARG A 119 5.13 4.10 -3.09
C ARG A 119 5.08 5.01 -4.31
N HIS A 120 6.11 4.95 -5.18
CA HIS A 120 6.07 5.59 -6.48
C HIS A 120 5.10 4.87 -7.44
N ASN A 121 4.82 5.47 -8.61
CA ASN A 121 3.82 4.96 -9.54
C ASN A 121 4.18 3.60 -10.16
N GLY A 122 5.46 3.20 -10.17
CA GLY A 122 5.89 1.88 -10.62
C GLY A 122 5.56 0.75 -9.65
N ASN A 123 5.42 1.06 -8.34
CA ASN A 123 5.15 0.09 -7.26
C ASN A 123 3.66 -0.05 -6.92
N ILE A 124 2.79 0.49 -7.78
CA ILE A 124 1.33 0.40 -7.65
C ILE A 124 0.77 -0.11 -8.96
N LEU A 125 0.17 -1.30 -8.92
CA LEU A 125 -0.52 -1.91 -10.06
C LEU A 125 -2.02 -1.68 -9.96
N ILE A 126 -2.68 -1.63 -11.12
CA ILE A 126 -4.13 -1.68 -11.27
C ILE A 126 -4.46 -2.91 -12.11
N ASP A 127 -5.33 -3.78 -11.62
CA ASP A 127 -5.77 -4.95 -12.36
C ASP A 127 -6.95 -4.63 -13.31
N LYS A 128 -7.30 -5.61 -14.15
CA LYS A 128 -8.39 -5.50 -15.14
C LYS A 128 -9.78 -5.27 -14.53
N ASP A 129 -9.93 -5.49 -13.22
CA ASP A 129 -11.19 -5.31 -12.48
C ASP A 129 -11.18 -4.01 -11.65
N GLY A 130 -10.07 -3.27 -11.65
CA GLY A 130 -9.90 -1.98 -10.97
C GLY A 130 -9.41 -2.10 -9.52
N HIS A 131 -8.86 -3.25 -9.09
CA HIS A 131 -8.19 -3.32 -7.80
C HIS A 131 -6.81 -2.69 -7.86
N LEU A 132 -6.41 -2.07 -6.77
CA LEU A 132 -5.06 -1.57 -6.54
C LEU A 132 -4.23 -2.65 -5.83
N ILE A 133 -3.02 -2.90 -6.31
CA ILE A 133 -2.10 -3.90 -5.76
C ILE A 133 -0.74 -3.25 -5.54
N HIS A 134 -0.19 -3.38 -4.35
CA HIS A 134 1.18 -2.94 -4.04
C HIS A 134 2.17 -4.06 -4.36
N ILE A 135 3.29 -3.67 -4.96
CA ILE A 135 4.45 -4.54 -5.21
C ILE A 135 5.73 -3.89 -4.70
N ASP A 136 6.80 -4.64 -4.62
CA ASP A 136 8.13 -4.18 -4.19
C ASP A 136 8.13 -3.66 -2.74
N PHE A 137 8.50 -4.52 -1.82
CA PHE A 137 8.54 -4.25 -0.38
C PHE A 137 9.98 -4.03 0.12
N GLY A 138 10.86 -3.52 -0.75
CA GLY A 138 12.26 -3.21 -0.42
C GLY A 138 12.42 -2.16 0.68
N PHE A 139 11.42 -1.35 0.98
CA PHE A 139 11.44 -0.34 2.03
C PHE A 139 10.25 -0.48 2.97
N ILE A 140 10.45 -1.25 4.04
CA ILE A 140 9.47 -1.47 5.11
C ILE A 140 10.10 -1.20 6.47
N PHE A 141 9.29 -1.11 7.52
CA PHE A 141 9.70 -0.84 8.90
C PHE A 141 10.58 0.41 9.02
N ASP A 142 11.80 0.29 9.53
CA ASP A 142 12.64 1.43 9.87
C ASP A 142 13.59 1.90 8.76
N ILE A 143 13.52 1.31 7.56
CA ILE A 143 14.31 1.75 6.41
C ILE A 143 13.53 2.61 5.43
N SER A 144 14.24 3.55 4.79
CA SER A 144 13.69 4.47 3.78
C SER A 144 14.70 4.72 2.67
N PRO A 145 14.27 5.01 1.44
CA PRO A 145 15.17 5.46 0.38
C PRO A 145 15.99 6.68 0.84
N GLY A 146 17.31 6.65 0.62
CA GLY A 146 18.21 7.77 0.98
C GLY A 146 18.49 7.95 2.47
N GLY A 147 18.21 6.94 3.31
CA GLY A 147 18.41 6.99 4.77
C GLY A 147 17.26 7.68 5.50
N ASN A 148 17.43 7.91 6.81
CA ASN A 148 16.37 8.39 7.72
C ASN A 148 15.87 9.84 7.49
N MET A 149 15.96 10.39 6.31
CA MET A 149 15.27 11.64 6.02
C MET A 149 13.76 11.41 6.08
N LYS A 150 13.03 12.34 6.71
CA LYS A 150 11.56 12.35 6.88
C LYS A 150 10.85 12.21 5.53
N PHE A 151 10.68 10.96 5.07
CA PHE A 151 10.36 10.70 3.67
C PHE A 151 8.89 10.93 3.35
N GLU A 152 7.96 10.64 4.24
CA GLU A 152 6.53 10.90 4.00
C GLU A 152 5.80 11.32 5.28
N LYS A 153 5.03 12.41 5.18
CA LYS A 153 4.15 12.88 6.27
C LYS A 153 2.89 12.02 6.38
N ALA A 154 2.49 11.35 5.29
CA ALA A 154 1.28 10.54 5.22
C ALA A 154 1.60 9.08 5.57
N ALA A 155 0.68 8.43 6.29
CA ALA A 155 0.81 7.03 6.71
C ALA A 155 0.71 6.03 5.53
N PHE A 156 0.07 6.44 4.44
CA PHE A 156 -0.09 5.69 3.18
C PHE A 156 -0.40 6.64 2.03
N LYS A 157 -0.26 6.14 0.80
CA LYS A 157 -0.50 6.94 -0.40
C LYS A 157 -1.99 7.03 -0.71
N LEU A 158 -2.50 8.27 -0.76
CA LEU A 158 -3.85 8.60 -1.20
C LEU A 158 -3.75 9.79 -2.17
N THR A 159 -3.94 9.55 -3.47
CA THR A 159 -3.76 10.58 -4.51
C THR A 159 -5.07 11.31 -4.83
N LYS A 160 -4.94 12.47 -5.47
CA LYS A 160 -6.10 13.23 -5.97
C LYS A 160 -7.00 12.40 -6.88
N GLU A 161 -6.38 11.63 -7.78
CA GLU A 161 -7.12 10.82 -8.75
C GLU A 161 -7.88 9.67 -8.05
N MET A 162 -7.31 9.05 -7.01
CA MET A 162 -8.00 8.05 -6.21
C MET A 162 -9.23 8.65 -5.52
N ILE A 163 -9.09 9.84 -4.93
CA ILE A 163 -10.20 10.57 -4.33
C ILE A 163 -11.24 10.97 -5.39
N GLN A 164 -10.81 11.35 -6.59
CA GLN A 164 -11.71 11.69 -7.69
C GLN A 164 -12.52 10.48 -8.17
N ILE A 165 -11.91 9.30 -8.27
CA ILE A 165 -12.64 8.04 -8.59
C ILE A 165 -13.69 7.76 -7.51
N MET A 166 -13.44 8.11 -6.25
CA MET A 166 -14.39 8.03 -5.14
C MET A 166 -15.37 9.21 -5.07
N GLU A 167 -15.47 10.05 -6.12
CA GLU A 167 -16.39 11.21 -6.20
C GLU A 167 -16.09 12.36 -5.21
N GLY A 168 -14.87 12.40 -4.66
CA GLY A 168 -14.46 13.43 -3.71
C GLY A 168 -14.65 13.06 -2.24
N THR A 169 -14.13 13.89 -1.35
CA THR A 169 -14.08 13.63 0.10
C THR A 169 -15.43 13.67 0.82
N GLU A 170 -16.44 14.25 0.19
CA GLU A 170 -17.81 14.39 0.77
C GLU A 170 -18.77 13.30 0.25
N SER A 171 -18.29 12.37 -0.55
CA SER A 171 -19.11 11.34 -1.19
C SER A 171 -19.36 10.13 -0.27
N GLU A 172 -20.40 9.36 -0.56
CA GLU A 172 -20.68 8.08 0.06
C GLU A 172 -19.57 7.05 -0.22
N ALA A 173 -18.98 7.08 -1.41
CA ALA A 173 -17.89 6.21 -1.81
C ALA A 173 -16.63 6.46 -0.94
N TYR A 174 -16.29 7.73 -0.69
CA TYR A 174 -15.20 8.09 0.20
C TYR A 174 -15.52 7.74 1.67
N ALA A 175 -16.75 7.96 2.12
CA ALA A 175 -17.18 7.56 3.46
C ALA A 175 -17.06 6.03 3.65
N THR A 176 -17.40 5.24 2.62
CA THR A 176 -17.22 3.78 2.62
C THR A 176 -15.73 3.40 2.72
N PHE A 177 -14.84 4.07 2.00
CA PHE A 177 -13.39 3.87 2.12
C PHE A 177 -12.90 4.14 3.55
N VAL A 178 -13.33 5.24 4.16
CA VAL A 178 -12.97 5.61 5.54
C VAL A 178 -13.46 4.55 6.52
N ASP A 179 -14.72 4.13 6.42
CA ASP A 179 -15.32 3.10 7.30
C ASP A 179 -14.56 1.78 7.21
N LEU A 180 -14.34 1.28 6.00
CA LEU A 180 -13.61 0.03 5.77
C LEU A 180 -12.18 0.10 6.32
N THR A 181 -11.49 1.23 6.14
CA THR A 181 -10.12 1.42 6.64
C THR A 181 -10.09 1.43 8.17
N VAL A 182 -11.03 2.11 8.82
CA VAL A 182 -11.14 2.14 10.29
C VAL A 182 -11.45 0.75 10.83
N ARG A 183 -12.43 0.05 10.27
CA ARG A 183 -12.79 -1.31 10.69
C ARG A 183 -11.65 -2.30 10.51
N ALA A 184 -10.90 -2.19 9.41
CA ALA A 184 -9.71 -3.00 9.16
C ALA A 184 -8.64 -2.74 10.23
N PHE A 185 -8.43 -1.48 10.61
CA PHE A 185 -7.49 -1.14 11.68
C PHE A 185 -7.91 -1.74 13.03
N LEU A 186 -9.18 -1.59 13.40
CA LEU A 186 -9.70 -2.12 14.66
C LEU A 186 -9.58 -3.66 14.70
N ALA A 187 -9.93 -4.34 13.63
CA ALA A 187 -9.74 -5.80 13.52
C ALA A 187 -8.27 -6.20 13.70
N CYS A 188 -7.32 -5.50 13.06
CA CYS A 188 -5.89 -5.81 13.20
C CYS A 188 -5.37 -5.66 14.64
N ARG A 189 -5.96 -4.80 15.48
CA ARG A 189 -5.56 -4.62 16.87
C ARG A 189 -5.75 -5.90 17.69
N ASP A 190 -6.85 -6.61 17.46
CA ASP A 190 -7.16 -7.84 18.17
C ASP A 190 -6.23 -9.00 17.77
N TYR A 191 -5.68 -8.94 16.55
CA TYR A 191 -4.77 -9.93 15.98
C TYR A 191 -3.30 -9.46 15.95
N MET A 192 -2.93 -8.47 16.76
CA MET A 192 -1.57 -7.90 16.76
C MET A 192 -0.50 -8.99 16.90
N ASN A 193 -0.71 -9.99 17.77
CA ASN A 193 0.26 -11.07 17.98
C ASN A 193 0.45 -11.92 16.71
N ASN A 194 -0.62 -12.25 16.00
CA ASN A 194 -0.55 -13.01 14.76
C ASN A 194 0.29 -12.30 13.68
N LEU A 195 0.17 -10.96 13.61
CA LEU A 195 0.95 -10.13 12.69
C LEU A 195 2.40 -9.93 13.19
N LEU A 196 2.62 -9.94 14.50
CA LEU A 196 3.94 -9.78 15.11
C LEU A 196 4.79 -11.04 14.98
N ASP A 197 4.21 -12.23 15.11
CA ASP A 197 4.95 -13.50 15.16
C ASP A 197 5.94 -13.69 14.01
N PRO A 198 5.56 -13.58 12.71
CA PRO A 198 6.51 -13.73 11.62
C PRO A 198 7.57 -12.62 11.60
N VAL A 199 7.21 -11.40 12.00
CA VAL A 199 8.14 -10.27 12.08
C VAL A 199 9.18 -10.52 13.18
N TYR A 200 8.74 -11.00 14.34
CA TYR A 200 9.61 -11.33 15.47
C TYR A 200 10.56 -12.47 15.16
N LEU A 201 10.08 -13.54 14.50
CA LEU A 201 10.92 -14.66 14.06
C LEU A 201 12.01 -14.22 13.10
N MET A 202 11.74 -13.24 12.25
CA MET A 202 12.71 -12.72 11.29
C MET A 202 13.60 -11.58 11.83
N PHE A 203 13.33 -11.08 13.03
CA PHE A 203 14.05 -9.92 13.60
C PHE A 203 15.56 -10.14 13.68
N SER A 204 16.02 -11.35 14.02
CA SER A 204 17.45 -11.69 14.11
C SER A 204 18.04 -12.23 12.80
N SER A 205 17.32 -12.15 11.68
CA SER A 205 17.75 -12.74 10.38
C SER A 205 18.84 -11.96 9.66
N GLY A 206 19.17 -10.75 10.12
CA GLY A 206 20.10 -9.83 9.46
C GLY A 206 19.51 -9.09 8.26
N LEU A 207 18.18 -9.02 8.13
CA LEU A 207 17.51 -8.20 7.13
C LEU A 207 17.71 -6.71 7.44
N ASP A 208 18.00 -5.93 6.40
CA ASP A 208 18.29 -4.50 6.51
C ASP A 208 17.11 -3.66 7.02
N CYS A 209 15.88 -4.16 6.90
CA CYS A 209 14.68 -3.48 7.38
C CYS A 209 14.56 -3.40 8.90
N PHE A 210 15.33 -4.19 9.64
CA PHE A 210 15.28 -4.19 11.09
C PHE A 210 16.34 -3.30 11.73
N ARG A 211 15.93 -2.59 12.77
CA ARG A 211 16.76 -1.81 13.68
C ARG A 211 16.42 -2.20 15.12
N GLU A 212 17.22 -1.76 16.08
CA GLU A 212 17.07 -2.11 17.51
C GLU A 212 15.64 -1.95 18.03
N ASN A 213 14.93 -0.90 17.62
CA ASN A 213 13.58 -0.59 18.08
C ASN A 213 12.45 -1.01 17.13
N SER A 214 12.73 -1.75 16.05
CA SER A 214 11.73 -2.07 15.02
C SER A 214 10.52 -2.82 15.58
N ILE A 215 10.72 -3.78 16.47
CA ILE A 215 9.63 -4.52 17.12
C ILE A 215 8.76 -3.58 17.99
N LYS A 216 9.40 -2.70 18.75
CA LYS A 216 8.68 -1.70 19.56
C LYS A 216 7.86 -0.76 18.68
N HIS A 217 8.46 -0.21 17.62
CA HIS A 217 7.78 0.66 16.67
C HIS A 217 6.63 -0.06 15.94
N PHE A 218 6.79 -1.35 15.65
CA PHE A 218 5.72 -2.16 15.06
C PHE A 218 4.52 -2.27 16.00
N VAL A 219 4.74 -2.65 17.27
CA VAL A 219 3.69 -2.79 18.29
C VAL A 219 2.99 -1.46 18.59
N GLU A 220 3.73 -0.36 18.69
CA GLU A 220 3.19 0.98 18.94
C GLU A 220 2.17 1.45 17.88
N ARG A 221 2.21 0.88 16.65
CA ARG A 221 1.28 1.23 15.58
C ARG A 221 -0.13 0.73 15.81
N PHE A 222 -0.30 -0.32 16.60
CA PHE A 222 -1.64 -0.84 16.94
C PHE A 222 -2.38 0.03 17.93
N LYS A 223 -1.69 1.01 18.57
CA LYS A 223 -2.31 1.94 19.52
C LYS A 223 -3.16 1.23 20.57
N LEU A 224 -2.59 0.18 21.19
CA LEU A 224 -3.30 -0.64 22.17
C LEU A 224 -3.60 0.11 23.48
N ASP A 225 -2.93 1.22 23.71
CA ASP A 225 -3.17 2.19 24.79
C ASP A 225 -4.48 2.98 24.63
N LEU A 226 -5.04 3.04 23.42
CA LEU A 226 -6.29 3.72 23.13
C LEU A 226 -7.48 2.76 23.22
N ASN A 227 -8.62 3.26 23.70
CA ASN A 227 -9.89 2.54 23.55
C ASN A 227 -10.30 2.48 22.07
N GLU A 228 -11.36 1.75 21.75
CA GLU A 228 -11.79 1.51 20.37
C GLU A 228 -12.20 2.81 19.66
N GLU A 229 -12.94 3.69 20.34
CA GLU A 229 -13.39 4.97 19.79
C GLU A 229 -12.22 5.91 19.48
N ASP A 230 -11.29 6.05 20.43
CA ASP A 230 -10.10 6.87 20.25
C ASP A 230 -9.18 6.31 19.17
N ALA A 231 -9.04 4.98 19.07
CA ALA A 231 -8.29 4.32 18.02
C ALA A 231 -8.94 4.53 16.63
N ALA A 232 -10.27 4.47 16.54
CA ALA A 232 -11.01 4.79 15.32
C ALA A 232 -10.79 6.24 14.92
N ASN A 233 -10.86 7.19 15.87
CA ASN A 233 -10.63 8.61 15.61
C ASN A 233 -9.18 8.89 15.21
N TYR A 234 -8.22 8.20 15.81
CA TYR A 234 -6.81 8.26 15.40
C TYR A 234 -6.65 7.85 13.92
N MET A 235 -7.26 6.73 13.51
CA MET A 235 -7.18 6.27 12.12
C MET A 235 -7.86 7.25 11.14
N ARG A 236 -9.03 7.81 11.50
CA ARG A 236 -9.68 8.88 10.71
C ARG A 236 -8.76 10.09 10.52
N GLY A 237 -8.02 10.48 11.56
CA GLY A 237 -7.02 11.54 11.51
C GLY A 237 -5.88 11.24 10.51
N LEU A 238 -5.38 10.00 10.47
CA LEU A 238 -4.37 9.58 9.50
C LEU A 238 -4.89 9.61 8.06
N ILE A 239 -6.12 9.15 7.82
CA ILE A 239 -6.77 9.19 6.51
C ILE A 239 -6.91 10.64 6.03
N LYS A 240 -7.37 11.54 6.91
CA LYS A 240 -7.48 12.98 6.61
C LYS A 240 -6.11 13.56 6.25
N THR A 241 -5.08 13.26 7.04
CA THR A 241 -3.71 13.71 6.76
C THR A 241 -3.21 13.20 5.41
N ALA A 242 -3.50 11.94 5.05
CA ALA A 242 -3.15 11.38 3.75
C ALA A 242 -3.86 12.10 2.60
N ALA A 243 -5.16 12.40 2.76
CA ALA A 243 -5.94 13.16 1.79
C ALA A 243 -5.45 14.60 1.63
N ASP A 244 -5.06 15.28 2.72
CA ASP A 244 -4.59 16.66 2.68
C ASP A 244 -3.14 16.81 2.14
N ASN A 245 -2.31 15.80 2.32
CA ASN A 245 -0.90 15.81 1.88
C ASN A 245 -0.75 16.03 0.36
N TRP A 246 -1.65 15.50 -0.47
CA TRP A 246 -1.60 15.76 -1.91
C TRP A 246 -2.08 17.18 -2.27
N ARG A 247 -3.01 17.75 -1.52
CA ARG A 247 -3.47 19.15 -1.75
C ARG A 247 -2.30 20.10 -1.61
N THR A 248 -1.48 19.93 -0.58
CA THR A 248 -0.27 20.74 -0.36
C THR A 248 0.74 20.58 -1.49
N LYS A 249 1.04 19.32 -1.91
CA LYS A 249 1.96 19.06 -3.03
C LYS A 249 1.43 19.62 -4.37
N GLY A 250 0.12 19.57 -4.60
CA GLY A 250 -0.49 20.15 -5.79
C GLY A 250 -0.42 21.67 -5.82
N TYR A 251 -0.61 22.34 -4.67
CA TYR A 251 -0.47 23.78 -4.53
C TYR A 251 0.98 24.24 -4.79
N ASP A 252 1.96 23.54 -4.24
CA ASP A 252 3.37 23.85 -4.45
C ASP A 252 3.79 23.69 -5.93
N LEU A 253 3.22 22.69 -6.63
CA LEU A 253 3.46 22.49 -8.06
C LEU A 253 2.83 23.61 -8.91
N ILE A 254 1.60 24.01 -8.60
CA ILE A 254 0.90 25.12 -9.29
C ILE A 254 1.63 26.44 -9.05
N GLN A 255 2.07 26.72 -7.82
CA GLN A 255 2.88 27.90 -7.51
C GLN A 255 4.22 27.92 -8.25
N LYS A 256 4.91 26.78 -8.38
CA LYS A 256 6.14 26.65 -9.17
C LYS A 256 5.91 26.95 -10.65
N ILE A 257 4.80 26.44 -11.22
CA ILE A 257 4.43 26.70 -12.62
C ILE A 257 4.04 28.16 -12.83
N GLN A 258 3.26 28.77 -11.91
CA GLN A 258 2.81 30.16 -12.03
C GLN A 258 3.93 31.17 -11.80
N ASN A 259 4.89 30.86 -10.96
CA ASN A 259 6.01 31.76 -10.62
C ASN A 259 7.25 31.58 -11.52
N ASN A 260 7.16 30.79 -12.58
CA ASN A 260 8.22 30.59 -13.59
C ASN A 260 9.61 30.28 -12.97
N ILE A 261 9.65 29.56 -11.83
CA ILE A 261 10.87 29.15 -11.19
C ILE A 261 11.37 27.90 -11.89
N SER A 262 12.15 28.10 -12.94
CA SER A 262 13.01 27.10 -13.54
C SER A 262 14.27 26.92 -12.67
N TYR A 263 14.47 25.71 -12.16
CA TYR A 263 15.78 25.23 -11.77
C TYR A 263 16.00 23.84 -12.34
#